data_91a108af629ad5b145db8284b833bd78
#
_entry.id   91a108af629ad5b145db8284b833bd78
#
_cell.length_a   1.000
_cell.length_b   1.000
_cell.length_c   1.000
_cell.angle_alpha   90.00
_cell.angle_beta   90.00
_cell.angle_gamma   90.00
#
_symmetry.space_group_name_H-M   'P 1'
#
loop_
_entity.id
_entity.type
_entity.pdbx_description
1 polymer ?
#
loop_
_entity_poly.entity_id
_entity_poly.type
_entity_poly.pdbx_seq_one_letter_code
_entity_poly.pdbx_strand_id
1 'polypeptide(L)'
;MIRLSGVNHFIGGTQILHDISLELPKGGITALIGPNGAGKSTLLSLIARLTPLKQGEITVDTLKIGACADRDLAKVLAIMAQSTHVSARLRVRELVSFGRYPWHRGRPTAADDALIEAALARFELLEIADRFLDEVSGGQRQRAFVAMAFAQDTDYLLLDEPLNNLDIAGARGLMRLLREMADKDGKTILIVLHDINYAAAFADRIVALKQGRIAALGTPAEVVSNSLLRDVFGTDAEISHIDGRPFVMV
;
A
#
# COMPACT_ATOMS: atom_id res chain seq x y z
N MET A 1 13.31 -7.41 2.85
CA MET A 1 12.60 -7.39 4.14
C MET A 1 12.53 -5.94 4.64
N ILE A 2 11.38 -5.50 5.14
CA ILE A 2 11.25 -4.19 5.82
C ILE A 2 11.33 -4.44 7.32
N ARG A 3 12.21 -3.71 8.01
CA ARG A 3 12.37 -3.79 9.47
C ARG A 3 12.23 -2.40 10.09
N LEU A 4 11.45 -2.33 11.17
CA LEU A 4 11.29 -1.15 12.01
C LEU A 4 11.75 -1.49 13.42
N SER A 5 12.44 -0.56 14.08
CA SER A 5 12.93 -0.74 15.45
C SER A 5 12.75 0.55 16.24
N GLY A 6 11.91 0.49 17.29
CA GLY A 6 11.68 1.60 18.23
C GLY A 6 11.16 2.87 17.58
N VAL A 7 10.35 2.76 16.51
CA VAL A 7 9.87 3.92 15.75
C VAL A 7 8.82 4.69 16.52
N ASN A 8 9.12 5.97 16.81
CA ASN A 8 8.21 6.94 17.41
C ASN A 8 8.00 8.10 16.45
N HIS A 9 6.79 8.62 16.36
CA HIS A 9 6.48 9.75 15.48
C HIS A 9 5.50 10.72 16.11
N PHE A 10 5.75 12.03 15.87
CA PHE A 10 4.98 13.14 16.42
C PHE A 10 4.54 14.08 15.30
N ILE A 11 3.28 14.53 15.35
CA ILE A 11 2.71 15.55 14.47
C ILE A 11 2.12 16.66 15.35
N GLY A 12 2.58 17.90 15.16
CA GLY A 12 2.06 19.04 15.93
C GLY A 12 2.18 18.87 17.46
N GLY A 13 3.23 18.16 17.94
CA GLY A 13 3.40 17.86 19.36
C GLY A 13 2.65 16.63 19.87
N THR A 14 1.70 16.09 19.11
CA THR A 14 0.97 14.87 19.46
C THR A 14 1.72 13.63 18.97
N GLN A 15 1.92 12.66 19.83
CA GLN A 15 2.53 11.39 19.45
C GLN A 15 1.52 10.52 18.70
N ILE A 16 1.87 10.13 17.48
CA ILE A 16 1.02 9.34 16.58
C ILE A 16 1.44 7.88 16.55
N LEU A 17 2.75 7.59 16.60
CA LEU A 17 3.28 6.23 16.68
C LEU A 17 4.11 6.07 17.95
N HIS A 18 3.92 4.94 18.62
CA HIS A 18 4.51 4.64 19.92
C HIS A 18 5.30 3.33 19.85
N ASP A 19 6.63 3.43 19.79
CA ASP A 19 7.57 2.31 19.88
C ASP A 19 7.23 1.17 18.91
N ILE A 20 7.05 1.50 17.63
CA ILE A 20 6.74 0.51 16.60
C ILE A 20 8.01 -0.28 16.28
N SER A 21 7.98 -1.57 16.60
CA SER A 21 8.99 -2.55 16.19
C SER A 21 8.31 -3.68 15.42
N LEU A 22 8.73 -3.90 14.17
CA LEU A 22 8.04 -4.77 13.23
C LEU A 22 8.99 -5.29 12.16
N GLU A 23 8.87 -6.56 11.81
CA GLU A 23 9.54 -7.17 10.67
C GLU A 23 8.50 -7.66 9.66
N LEU A 24 8.61 -7.18 8.42
CA LEU A 24 7.79 -7.59 7.30
C LEU A 24 8.65 -8.39 6.33
N PRO A 25 8.36 -9.68 6.13
CA PRO A 25 9.14 -10.52 5.23
C PRO A 25 9.04 -10.04 3.79
N LYS A 26 10.00 -10.46 2.96
CA LYS A 26 9.95 -10.24 1.52
C LYS A 26 8.96 -11.22 0.87
N GLY A 27 8.23 -10.72 -0.13
CA GLY A 27 7.18 -11.46 -0.83
C GLY A 27 5.84 -11.44 -0.09
N GLY A 28 4.76 -11.62 -0.84
CA GLY A 28 3.41 -11.68 -0.31
C GLY A 28 2.75 -10.33 -0.02
N ILE A 29 1.57 -10.39 0.57
CA ILE A 29 0.75 -9.23 0.93
C ILE A 29 0.66 -9.12 2.45
N THR A 30 1.07 -7.98 3.00
CA THR A 30 0.80 -7.60 4.40
C THR A 30 -0.23 -6.49 4.43
N ALA A 31 -1.35 -6.72 5.12
CA ALA A 31 -2.39 -5.72 5.32
C ALA A 31 -2.18 -4.96 6.63
N LEU A 32 -2.20 -3.62 6.58
CA LEU A 32 -2.31 -2.76 7.74
C LEU A 32 -3.78 -2.43 7.97
N ILE A 33 -4.33 -2.85 9.10
CA ILE A 33 -5.71 -2.57 9.50
C ILE A 33 -5.79 -1.80 10.81
N GLY A 34 -6.96 -1.27 11.13
CA GLY A 34 -7.22 -0.55 12.38
C GLY A 34 -8.13 0.65 12.16
N PRO A 35 -8.65 1.26 13.23
CA PRO A 35 -9.55 2.40 13.14
C PRO A 35 -8.89 3.62 12.50
N ASN A 36 -9.71 4.60 12.12
CA ASN A 36 -9.23 5.88 11.63
C ASN A 36 -8.37 6.56 12.71
N GLY A 37 -7.26 7.17 12.30
CA GLY A 37 -6.32 7.79 13.23
C GLY A 37 -5.39 6.81 13.98
N ALA A 38 -5.43 5.50 13.68
CA ALA A 38 -4.54 4.51 14.32
C ALA A 38 -3.05 4.64 13.94
N GLY A 39 -2.71 5.47 12.93
CA GLY A 39 -1.33 5.71 12.50
C GLY A 39 -0.91 4.92 11.25
N LYS A 40 -1.83 4.25 10.55
CA LYS A 40 -1.54 3.39 9.37
C LYS A 40 -0.83 4.17 8.25
N SER A 41 -1.43 5.24 7.74
CA SER A 41 -0.87 6.09 6.68
C SER A 41 0.42 6.78 7.12
N THR A 42 0.53 7.15 8.40
CA THR A 42 1.75 7.71 8.99
C THR A 42 2.89 6.69 8.94
N LEU A 43 2.62 5.43 9.29
CA LEU A 43 3.60 4.36 9.23
C LEU A 43 4.08 4.12 7.79
N LEU A 44 3.15 4.04 6.81
CA LEU A 44 3.49 3.94 5.40
C LEU A 44 4.36 5.11 4.94
N SER A 45 3.99 6.34 5.30
CA SER A 45 4.70 7.56 4.92
C SER A 45 6.13 7.61 5.47
N LEU A 46 6.37 7.06 6.67
CA LEU A 46 7.71 6.94 7.23
C LEU A 46 8.55 5.90 6.49
N ILE A 47 7.99 4.73 6.17
CA ILE A 47 8.68 3.68 5.40
C ILE A 47 9.04 4.20 4.00
N ALA A 48 8.13 4.92 3.36
CA ALA A 48 8.35 5.52 2.04
C ALA A 48 9.17 6.81 2.06
N ARG A 49 9.57 7.27 3.26
CA ARG A 49 10.29 8.53 3.46
C ARG A 49 9.54 9.78 2.93
N LEU A 50 8.23 9.74 2.84
CA LEU A 50 7.40 10.93 2.58
C LEU A 50 7.38 11.86 3.80
N THR A 51 7.62 11.30 4.98
CA THR A 51 7.74 12.02 6.25
C THR A 51 9.11 11.68 6.88
N PRO A 52 9.86 12.69 7.40
CA PRO A 52 11.15 12.45 8.01
C PRO A 52 11.06 11.55 9.26
N LEU A 53 11.87 10.51 9.32
CA LEU A 53 12.05 9.68 10.51
C LEU A 53 12.90 10.44 11.55
N LYS A 54 12.37 10.67 12.75
CA LYS A 54 13.06 11.39 13.81
C LYS A 54 13.56 10.49 14.93
N GLN A 55 12.85 9.39 15.21
CA GLN A 55 13.18 8.47 16.29
C GLN A 55 12.95 7.02 15.84
N GLY A 56 13.88 6.14 16.24
CA GLY A 56 13.91 4.75 15.83
C GLY A 56 14.68 4.55 14.54
N GLU A 57 14.57 3.35 13.98
CA GLU A 57 15.24 2.96 12.75
C GLU A 57 14.26 2.23 11.82
N ILE A 58 14.35 2.50 10.52
CA ILE A 58 13.64 1.78 9.48
C ILE A 58 14.65 1.36 8.40
N THR A 59 14.63 0.09 8.02
CA THR A 59 15.42 -0.43 6.90
C THR A 59 14.53 -1.14 5.90
N VAL A 60 14.86 -0.98 4.62
CA VAL A 60 14.27 -1.73 3.49
C VAL A 60 15.41 -2.48 2.83
N ASP A 61 15.44 -3.78 3.01
CA ASP A 61 16.62 -4.63 2.73
C ASP A 61 17.87 -4.05 3.41
N THR A 62 18.85 -3.60 2.63
CA THR A 62 20.09 -2.98 3.13
C THR A 62 20.02 -1.46 3.23
N LEU A 63 18.92 -0.85 2.76
CA LEU A 63 18.76 0.60 2.72
C LEU A 63 18.19 1.11 4.05
N LYS A 64 18.95 1.96 4.73
CA LYS A 64 18.50 2.64 5.95
C LYS A 64 17.79 3.95 5.59
N ILE A 65 16.53 4.06 5.98
CA ILE A 65 15.71 5.26 5.75
C ILE A 65 16.33 6.46 6.47
N GLY A 66 16.46 7.57 5.75
CA GLY A 66 17.09 8.81 6.24
C GLY A 66 18.61 8.87 6.03
N ALA A 67 19.26 7.74 5.69
CA ALA A 67 20.70 7.70 5.37
C ALA A 67 20.97 7.31 3.91
N CYS A 68 20.09 6.52 3.28
CA CYS A 68 20.23 6.18 1.84
C CYS A 68 19.79 7.35 0.95
N ALA A 69 20.31 7.39 -0.29
CA ALA A 69 19.86 8.36 -1.28
C ALA A 69 18.41 8.11 -1.70
N ASP A 70 17.64 9.18 -2.01
CA ASP A 70 16.23 9.11 -2.39
C ASP A 70 15.99 8.21 -3.59
N ARG A 71 16.88 8.28 -4.56
CA ARG A 71 16.81 7.50 -5.78
C ARG A 71 17.02 6.02 -5.55
N ASP A 72 17.91 5.64 -4.65
CA ASP A 72 18.18 4.24 -4.38
C ASP A 72 16.97 3.59 -3.71
N LEU A 73 16.35 4.30 -2.77
CA LEU A 73 15.07 3.84 -2.20
C LEU A 73 13.96 3.77 -3.26
N ALA A 74 13.83 4.79 -4.13
CA ALA A 74 12.81 4.82 -5.17
C ALA A 74 12.99 3.74 -6.26
N LYS A 75 14.14 3.08 -6.36
CA LYS A 75 14.34 1.91 -7.22
C LYS A 75 13.99 0.59 -6.55
N VAL A 76 13.79 0.59 -5.25
CA VAL A 76 13.47 -0.60 -4.46
C VAL A 76 12.02 -0.56 -3.99
N LEU A 77 11.47 0.62 -3.72
CA LEU A 77 10.17 0.81 -3.11
C LEU A 77 9.36 1.87 -3.85
N ALA A 78 8.14 1.50 -4.25
CA ALA A 78 7.13 2.41 -4.78
C ALA A 78 6.02 2.64 -3.76
N ILE A 79 5.40 3.82 -3.79
CA ILE A 79 4.26 4.16 -2.94
C ILE A 79 3.15 4.83 -3.73
N MET A 80 1.91 4.41 -3.47
CA MET A 80 0.70 5.16 -3.73
C MET A 80 0.17 5.73 -2.42
N ALA A 81 0.30 7.04 -2.22
CA ALA A 81 -0.18 7.73 -1.03
C ALA A 81 -1.70 7.97 -1.10
N GLN A 82 -2.34 8.16 0.05
CA GLN A 82 -3.79 8.37 0.17
C GLN A 82 -4.28 9.62 -0.59
N SER A 83 -3.54 10.72 -0.56
CA SER A 83 -3.92 11.93 -1.29
C SER A 83 -3.37 11.88 -2.73
N THR A 84 -4.26 11.67 -3.67
CA THR A 84 -3.97 11.64 -5.11
C THR A 84 -4.42 12.92 -5.82
N HIS A 85 -4.32 14.08 -5.12
CA HIS A 85 -4.63 15.37 -5.75
C HIS A 85 -3.51 15.78 -6.70
N VAL A 86 -3.81 15.75 -7.98
CA VAL A 86 -2.94 16.27 -9.05
C VAL A 86 -3.56 17.58 -9.52
N SER A 87 -2.86 18.70 -9.30
CA SER A 87 -3.30 20.04 -9.74
C SER A 87 -3.10 20.25 -11.25
N ALA A 88 -2.22 19.48 -11.88
CA ALA A 88 -1.96 19.54 -13.30
C ALA A 88 -3.00 18.72 -14.08
N ARG A 89 -3.41 19.20 -15.24
CA ARG A 89 -4.27 18.45 -16.16
C ARG A 89 -3.42 17.41 -16.91
N LEU A 90 -3.34 16.20 -16.34
CA LEU A 90 -2.56 15.08 -16.86
C LEU A 90 -3.44 14.05 -17.55
N ARG A 91 -2.91 13.43 -18.60
CA ARG A 91 -3.47 12.21 -19.18
C ARG A 91 -3.13 11.00 -18.31
N VAL A 92 -3.93 9.93 -18.41
CA VAL A 92 -3.67 8.66 -17.70
C VAL A 92 -2.27 8.13 -18.00
N ARG A 93 -1.85 8.13 -19.27
CA ARG A 93 -0.51 7.73 -19.72
C ARG A 93 0.60 8.57 -19.06
N GLU A 94 0.41 9.87 -19.02
CA GLU A 94 1.38 10.79 -18.41
C GLU A 94 1.54 10.53 -16.91
N LEU A 95 0.43 10.28 -16.20
CA LEU A 95 0.48 9.88 -14.80
C LEU A 95 1.29 8.60 -14.63
N VAL A 96 0.97 7.54 -15.39
CA VAL A 96 1.65 6.25 -15.27
C VAL A 96 3.14 6.39 -15.58
N SER A 97 3.52 7.27 -16.53
CA SER A 97 4.91 7.51 -16.90
C SER A 97 5.76 8.10 -15.76
N PHE A 98 5.17 8.83 -14.82
CA PHE A 98 5.90 9.33 -13.65
C PHE A 98 6.49 8.21 -12.78
N GLY A 99 5.90 7.01 -12.81
CA GLY A 99 6.48 5.84 -12.14
C GLY A 99 7.90 5.52 -12.62
N ARG A 100 8.23 5.83 -13.87
CA ARG A 100 9.57 5.57 -14.44
C ARG A 100 10.61 6.66 -14.12
N TYR A 101 10.20 7.80 -13.56
CA TYR A 101 11.10 8.93 -13.31
C TYR A 101 12.38 8.60 -12.50
N PRO A 102 12.35 7.74 -11.47
CA PRO A 102 13.56 7.35 -10.72
C PRO A 102 14.64 6.70 -11.60
N TRP A 103 14.26 6.09 -12.71
CA TRP A 103 15.15 5.38 -13.63
C TRP A 103 15.78 6.32 -14.66
N HIS A 104 14.99 7.12 -15.37
CA HIS A 104 15.41 7.88 -16.54
C HIS A 104 15.63 9.39 -16.29
N ARG A 105 15.16 9.97 -15.15
CA ARG A 105 15.33 11.40 -14.80
C ARG A 105 14.92 12.38 -15.91
N GLY A 106 13.77 12.16 -16.52
CA GLY A 106 13.27 13.01 -17.60
C GLY A 106 13.83 12.70 -18.99
N ARG A 107 14.58 11.59 -19.15
CA ARG A 107 15.08 11.10 -20.45
C ARG A 107 14.61 9.65 -20.66
N PRO A 108 13.31 9.45 -20.97
CA PRO A 108 12.74 8.11 -21.13
C PRO A 108 13.39 7.36 -22.29
N THR A 109 13.44 6.06 -22.17
CA THR A 109 13.95 5.13 -23.16
C THR A 109 12.82 4.26 -23.70
N ALA A 110 13.03 3.56 -24.82
CA ALA A 110 12.05 2.61 -25.35
C ALA A 110 11.70 1.49 -24.34
N ALA A 111 12.63 1.15 -23.44
CA ALA A 111 12.36 0.19 -22.35
C ALA A 111 11.39 0.76 -21.31
N ASP A 112 11.49 2.07 -21.01
CA ASP A 112 10.54 2.73 -20.11
C ASP A 112 9.15 2.78 -20.73
N ASP A 113 9.05 3.09 -22.03
CA ASP A 113 7.78 3.10 -22.76
C ASP A 113 7.12 1.72 -22.76
N ALA A 114 7.90 0.65 -22.96
CA ALA A 114 7.38 -0.72 -22.90
C ALA A 114 6.81 -1.09 -21.50
N LEU A 115 7.46 -0.64 -20.43
CA LEU A 115 6.96 -0.86 -19.06
C LEU A 115 5.70 -0.03 -18.75
N ILE A 116 5.60 1.18 -19.29
CA ILE A 116 4.40 2.02 -19.18
C ILE A 116 3.23 1.34 -19.91
N GLU A 117 3.44 0.86 -21.15
CA GLU A 117 2.40 0.13 -21.91
C GLU A 117 1.97 -1.15 -21.19
N ALA A 118 2.92 -1.92 -20.65
CA ALA A 118 2.62 -3.11 -19.87
C ALA A 118 1.79 -2.80 -18.62
N ALA A 119 2.10 -1.69 -17.92
CA ALA A 119 1.32 -1.23 -16.78
C ALA A 119 -0.09 -0.82 -17.19
N LEU A 120 -0.24 -0.02 -18.25
CA LEU A 120 -1.55 0.38 -18.77
C LEU A 120 -2.40 -0.82 -19.18
N ALA A 121 -1.81 -1.81 -19.84
CA ALA A 121 -2.49 -3.05 -20.22
C ALA A 121 -2.93 -3.85 -18.99
N ARG A 122 -2.04 -4.06 -18.04
CA ARG A 122 -2.29 -4.87 -16.83
C ARG A 122 -3.40 -4.30 -15.95
N PHE A 123 -3.52 -2.97 -15.91
CA PHE A 123 -4.55 -2.26 -15.14
C PHE A 123 -5.79 -1.89 -15.97
N GLU A 124 -5.95 -2.41 -17.19
CA GLU A 124 -7.09 -2.16 -18.09
C GLU A 124 -7.30 -0.66 -18.39
N LEU A 125 -6.21 0.05 -18.67
CA LEU A 125 -6.21 1.49 -18.89
C LEU A 125 -5.89 1.90 -20.33
N LEU A 126 -5.57 0.95 -21.23
CA LEU A 126 -5.14 1.25 -22.61
C LEU A 126 -6.16 2.10 -23.38
N GLU A 127 -7.45 1.75 -23.29
CA GLU A 127 -8.51 2.46 -24.03
C GLU A 127 -8.73 3.90 -23.55
N ILE A 128 -8.29 4.21 -22.33
CA ILE A 128 -8.43 5.54 -21.74
C ILE A 128 -7.08 6.22 -21.48
N ALA A 129 -5.99 5.66 -22.01
CA ALA A 129 -4.63 6.13 -21.73
C ALA A 129 -4.42 7.61 -22.11
N ASP A 130 -5.09 8.08 -23.17
CA ASP A 130 -4.98 9.45 -23.67
C ASP A 130 -6.06 10.40 -23.13
N ARG A 131 -6.99 9.90 -22.29
CA ARG A 131 -7.96 10.75 -21.58
C ARG A 131 -7.30 11.47 -20.42
N PHE A 132 -7.80 12.65 -20.09
CA PHE A 132 -7.36 13.36 -18.90
C PHE A 132 -7.92 12.72 -17.62
N LEU A 133 -7.20 12.87 -16.51
CA LEU A 133 -7.59 12.30 -15.21
C LEU A 133 -8.90 12.86 -14.65
N ASP A 134 -9.31 14.04 -15.07
CA ASP A 134 -10.60 14.66 -14.73
C ASP A 134 -11.77 14.16 -15.62
N GLU A 135 -11.48 13.42 -16.70
CA GLU A 135 -12.45 12.85 -17.63
C GLU A 135 -12.74 11.36 -17.39
N VAL A 136 -12.05 10.74 -16.43
CA VAL A 136 -12.22 9.32 -16.12
C VAL A 136 -12.95 9.11 -14.80
N SER A 137 -13.56 7.93 -14.59
CA SER A 137 -14.24 7.61 -13.34
C SER A 137 -13.27 7.56 -12.15
N GLY A 138 -13.78 7.72 -10.92
CA GLY A 138 -12.97 7.60 -9.71
C GLY A 138 -12.22 6.28 -9.62
N GLY A 139 -12.86 5.18 -10.01
CA GLY A 139 -12.24 3.84 -10.04
C GLY A 139 -11.14 3.71 -11.11
N GLN A 140 -11.35 4.27 -12.30
CA GLN A 140 -10.33 4.32 -13.35
C GLN A 140 -9.13 5.16 -12.92
N ARG A 141 -9.39 6.32 -12.31
CA ARG A 141 -8.35 7.18 -11.74
C ARG A 141 -7.57 6.47 -10.64
N GLN A 142 -8.24 5.76 -9.74
CA GLN A 142 -7.58 4.98 -8.68
C GLN A 142 -6.67 3.90 -9.26
N ARG A 143 -7.15 3.15 -10.26
CA ARG A 143 -6.33 2.16 -10.97
C ARG A 143 -5.11 2.79 -11.65
N ALA A 144 -5.23 4.00 -12.20
CA ALA A 144 -4.12 4.71 -12.81
C ALA A 144 -3.01 5.08 -11.80
N PHE A 145 -3.36 5.46 -10.57
CA PHE A 145 -2.37 5.70 -9.50
C PHE A 145 -1.66 4.41 -9.06
N VAL A 146 -2.39 3.29 -8.95
CA VAL A 146 -1.75 1.99 -8.67
C VAL A 146 -0.84 1.56 -9.83
N ALA A 147 -1.28 1.76 -11.08
CA ALA A 147 -0.49 1.50 -12.28
C ALA A 147 0.80 2.34 -12.33
N MET A 148 0.75 3.62 -11.91
CA MET A 148 1.93 4.48 -11.78
C MET A 148 2.94 3.87 -10.79
N ALA A 149 2.47 3.44 -9.60
CA ALA A 149 3.35 2.82 -8.62
C ALA A 149 3.90 1.47 -9.13
N PHE A 150 3.09 0.69 -9.86
CA PHE A 150 3.54 -0.56 -10.48
C PHE A 150 4.56 -0.33 -11.60
N ALA A 151 4.38 0.69 -12.45
CA ALA A 151 5.30 1.03 -13.53
C ALA A 151 6.70 1.42 -13.03
N GLN A 152 6.84 1.79 -11.75
CA GLN A 152 8.14 2.04 -11.11
C GLN A 152 9.02 0.79 -11.08
N ASP A 153 8.43 -0.41 -11.18
CA ASP A 153 9.09 -1.72 -11.26
C ASP A 153 10.06 -1.95 -10.08
N THR A 154 9.50 -1.92 -8.89
CA THR A 154 10.19 -2.11 -7.61
C THR A 154 9.83 -3.44 -6.97
N ASP A 155 10.66 -3.92 -6.04
CA ASP A 155 10.39 -5.12 -5.25
C ASP A 155 9.28 -4.90 -4.21
N TYR A 156 9.17 -3.67 -3.68
CA TYR A 156 8.21 -3.29 -2.65
C TYR A 156 7.18 -2.31 -3.19
N LEU A 157 5.91 -2.59 -2.94
CA LEU A 157 4.78 -1.74 -3.31
C LEU A 157 3.97 -1.39 -2.06
N LEU A 158 3.95 -0.12 -1.70
CA LEU A 158 3.18 0.41 -0.59
C LEU A 158 1.91 1.08 -1.13
N LEU A 159 0.75 0.67 -0.63
CA LEU A 159 -0.55 1.16 -1.10
C LEU A 159 -1.38 1.67 0.08
N ASP A 160 -1.66 2.97 0.08
CA ASP A 160 -2.49 3.60 1.11
C ASP A 160 -3.93 3.72 0.62
N GLU A 161 -4.81 2.84 1.13
CA GLU A 161 -6.24 2.78 0.82
C GLU A 161 -6.55 2.70 -0.70
N PRO A 162 -5.95 1.76 -1.45
CA PRO A 162 -6.11 1.70 -2.91
C PRO A 162 -7.51 1.28 -3.36
N LEU A 163 -8.36 0.80 -2.47
CA LEU A 163 -9.72 0.37 -2.79
C LEU A 163 -10.76 1.51 -2.72
N ASN A 164 -10.35 2.71 -2.25
CA ASN A 164 -11.25 3.86 -2.17
C ASN A 164 -11.77 4.23 -3.57
N ASN A 165 -13.03 4.63 -3.64
CA ASN A 165 -13.73 4.98 -4.88
C ASN A 165 -13.90 3.84 -5.91
N LEU A 166 -13.64 2.59 -5.51
CA LEU A 166 -13.94 1.40 -6.30
C LEU A 166 -15.28 0.81 -5.86
N ASP A 167 -16.05 0.33 -6.81
CA ASP A 167 -17.17 -0.56 -6.53
C ASP A 167 -16.68 -1.96 -6.11
N ILE A 168 -17.59 -2.82 -5.69
CA ILE A 168 -17.27 -4.18 -5.22
C ILE A 168 -16.48 -4.98 -6.29
N ALA A 169 -16.87 -4.85 -7.56
CA ALA A 169 -16.22 -5.57 -8.65
C ALA A 169 -14.79 -5.05 -8.89
N GLY A 170 -14.62 -3.72 -8.93
CA GLY A 170 -13.33 -3.06 -9.09
C GLY A 170 -12.38 -3.33 -7.93
N ALA A 171 -12.87 -3.26 -6.68
CA ALA A 171 -12.08 -3.57 -5.49
C ALA A 171 -11.59 -5.03 -5.51
N ARG A 172 -12.50 -5.98 -5.81
CA ARG A 172 -12.13 -7.40 -5.93
C ARG A 172 -11.15 -7.66 -7.07
N GLY A 173 -11.36 -7.01 -8.22
CA GLY A 173 -10.46 -7.09 -9.37
C GLY A 173 -9.05 -6.60 -9.02
N LEU A 174 -8.94 -5.45 -8.38
CA LEU A 174 -7.65 -4.91 -7.94
C LEU A 174 -6.96 -5.84 -6.93
N MET A 175 -7.68 -6.35 -5.92
CA MET A 175 -7.08 -7.27 -4.94
C MET A 175 -6.59 -8.58 -5.57
N ARG A 176 -7.31 -9.13 -6.57
CA ARG A 176 -6.84 -10.30 -7.34
C ARG A 176 -5.55 -9.98 -8.10
N LEU A 177 -5.50 -8.83 -8.76
CA LEU A 177 -4.30 -8.38 -9.47
C LEU A 177 -3.10 -8.23 -8.52
N LEU A 178 -3.29 -7.61 -7.35
CA LEU A 178 -2.24 -7.49 -6.32
C LEU A 178 -1.80 -8.86 -5.80
N ARG A 179 -2.73 -9.81 -5.61
CA ARG A 179 -2.39 -11.18 -5.22
C ARG A 179 -1.54 -11.87 -6.30
N GLU A 180 -1.94 -11.73 -7.55
CA GLU A 180 -1.18 -12.26 -8.68
C GLU A 180 0.24 -11.67 -8.76
N MET A 181 0.40 -10.37 -8.53
CA MET A 181 1.71 -9.71 -8.48
C MET A 181 2.58 -10.25 -7.34
N ALA A 182 1.99 -10.52 -6.18
CA ALA A 182 2.73 -11.11 -5.08
C ALA A 182 3.14 -12.56 -5.37
N ASP A 183 2.23 -13.38 -5.95
CA ASP A 183 2.46 -14.80 -6.18
C ASP A 183 3.35 -15.10 -7.38
N LYS A 184 3.16 -14.38 -8.50
CA LYS A 184 3.85 -14.66 -9.76
C LYS A 184 5.08 -13.78 -9.97
N ASP A 185 4.98 -12.49 -9.60
CA ASP A 185 6.08 -11.53 -9.81
C ASP A 185 6.97 -11.39 -8.56
N GLY A 186 6.64 -12.09 -7.45
CA GLY A 186 7.40 -12.06 -6.20
C GLY A 186 7.38 -10.70 -5.50
N LYS A 187 6.42 -9.82 -5.82
CA LYS A 187 6.33 -8.49 -5.20
C LYS A 187 5.99 -8.58 -3.72
N THR A 188 6.54 -7.67 -2.93
CA THR A 188 6.20 -7.45 -1.52
C THR A 188 5.24 -6.30 -1.43
N ILE A 189 4.00 -6.56 -1.01
CA ILE A 189 2.94 -5.55 -0.98
C ILE A 189 2.57 -5.25 0.46
N LEU A 190 2.68 -3.98 0.86
CA LEU A 190 2.15 -3.46 2.11
C LEU A 190 0.95 -2.57 1.81
N ILE A 191 -0.23 -2.97 2.24
CA ILE A 191 -1.49 -2.33 1.87
C ILE A 191 -2.29 -1.89 3.09
N VAL A 192 -2.74 -0.64 3.13
CA VAL A 192 -3.71 -0.18 4.12
C VAL A 192 -5.11 -0.51 3.63
N LEU A 193 -5.86 -1.22 4.46
CA LEU A 193 -7.25 -1.59 4.19
C LEU A 193 -8.16 -1.18 5.35
N HIS A 194 -9.36 -0.70 5.01
CA HIS A 194 -10.43 -0.46 5.99
C HIS A 194 -11.28 -1.69 6.22
N ASP A 195 -11.54 -2.45 5.16
CA ASP A 195 -12.34 -3.66 5.22
C ASP A 195 -11.49 -4.87 5.66
N ILE A 196 -11.79 -5.38 6.85
CA ILE A 196 -11.12 -6.54 7.45
C ILE A 196 -11.32 -7.81 6.61
N ASN A 197 -12.45 -7.93 5.88
CA ASN A 197 -12.74 -9.09 5.06
C ASN A 197 -11.83 -9.15 3.82
N TYR A 198 -11.49 -8.00 3.22
CA TYR A 198 -10.45 -7.96 2.18
C TYR A 198 -9.07 -8.34 2.73
N ALA A 199 -8.72 -7.87 3.93
CA ALA A 199 -7.47 -8.26 4.57
C ALA A 199 -7.43 -9.77 4.85
N ALA A 200 -8.50 -10.33 5.41
CA ALA A 200 -8.61 -11.76 5.69
C ALA A 200 -8.58 -12.63 4.43
N ALA A 201 -9.20 -12.17 3.34
CA ALA A 201 -9.30 -12.94 2.10
C ALA A 201 -8.01 -12.93 1.26
N PHE A 202 -7.22 -11.86 1.28
CA PHE A 202 -6.14 -11.66 0.32
C PHE A 202 -4.75 -11.54 0.93
N ALA A 203 -4.62 -11.15 2.22
CA ALA A 203 -3.30 -10.99 2.83
C ALA A 203 -2.73 -12.31 3.37
N ASP A 204 -1.41 -12.40 3.37
CA ASP A 204 -0.65 -13.46 4.03
C ASP A 204 -0.44 -13.11 5.51
N ARG A 205 -0.34 -11.80 5.80
CA ARG A 205 -0.17 -11.26 7.15
C ARG A 205 -1.04 -10.04 7.37
N ILE A 206 -1.46 -9.86 8.60
CA ILE A 206 -2.19 -8.69 9.06
C ILE A 206 -1.40 -8.05 10.21
N VAL A 207 -1.24 -6.73 10.13
CA VAL A 207 -0.76 -5.87 11.22
C VAL A 207 -1.94 -4.99 11.63
N ALA A 208 -2.47 -5.20 12.82
CA ALA A 208 -3.52 -4.37 13.38
C ALA A 208 -2.92 -3.25 14.24
N LEU A 209 -3.24 -2.01 13.91
CA LEU A 209 -2.81 -0.83 14.66
C LEU A 209 -3.98 -0.27 15.47
N LYS A 210 -3.71 0.13 16.71
CA LYS A 210 -4.62 0.90 17.56
C LYS A 210 -3.84 1.97 18.31
N GLN A 211 -4.29 3.22 18.24
CA GLN A 211 -3.67 4.35 18.96
C GLN A 211 -2.15 4.40 18.80
N GLY A 212 -1.66 4.23 17.57
CA GLY A 212 -0.23 4.29 17.26
C GLY A 212 0.61 3.11 17.76
N ARG A 213 0.02 2.02 18.20
CA ARG A 213 0.70 0.80 18.65
C ARG A 213 0.26 -0.40 17.84
N ILE A 214 1.12 -1.42 17.74
CA ILE A 214 0.75 -2.72 17.17
C ILE A 214 -0.11 -3.43 18.21
N ALA A 215 -1.38 -3.68 17.84
CA ALA A 215 -2.33 -4.40 18.68
C ALA A 215 -2.31 -5.91 18.38
N ALA A 216 -2.08 -6.29 17.12
CA ALA A 216 -1.93 -7.69 16.73
C ALA A 216 -1.07 -7.79 15.45
N LEU A 217 -0.37 -8.92 15.32
CA LEU A 217 0.44 -9.27 14.15
C LEU A 217 0.40 -10.78 13.95
N GLY A 218 0.10 -11.24 12.73
CA GLY A 218 0.06 -12.67 12.42
C GLY A 218 -0.60 -12.94 11.07
N THR A 219 -0.95 -14.17 10.84
CA THR A 219 -1.80 -14.61 9.72
C THR A 219 -3.24 -14.13 9.94
N PRO A 220 -4.08 -14.06 8.89
CA PRO A 220 -5.49 -13.73 9.05
C PRO A 220 -6.21 -14.58 10.11
N ALA A 221 -5.93 -15.89 10.16
CA ALA A 221 -6.55 -16.80 11.12
C ALA A 221 -6.13 -16.53 12.58
N GLU A 222 -4.90 -16.06 12.81
CA GLU A 222 -4.40 -15.71 14.13
C GLU A 222 -4.91 -14.34 14.61
N VAL A 223 -5.04 -13.39 13.68
CA VAL A 223 -5.34 -11.99 14.01
C VAL A 223 -6.83 -11.72 14.08
N VAL A 224 -7.63 -12.22 13.12
CA VAL A 224 -9.07 -11.97 13.06
C VAL A 224 -9.79 -12.81 14.12
N SER A 225 -10.09 -12.18 15.24
CA SER A 225 -10.66 -12.80 16.44
C SER A 225 -11.70 -11.88 17.08
N ASN A 226 -12.59 -12.44 17.90
CA ASN A 226 -13.58 -11.65 18.65
C ASN A 226 -12.91 -10.63 19.59
N SER A 227 -11.72 -10.95 20.14
CA SER A 227 -10.95 -9.99 20.92
C SER A 227 -10.46 -8.82 20.07
N LEU A 228 -9.91 -9.08 18.87
CA LEU A 228 -9.52 -8.00 17.96
C LEU A 228 -10.71 -7.10 17.61
N LEU A 229 -11.87 -7.68 17.29
CA LEU A 229 -13.07 -6.91 16.92
C LEU A 229 -13.52 -6.00 18.06
N ARG A 230 -13.58 -6.51 19.29
CA ARG A 230 -13.93 -5.69 20.46
C ARG A 230 -12.84 -4.67 20.82
N ASP A 231 -11.60 -5.14 20.93
CA ASP A 231 -10.53 -4.33 21.50
C ASP A 231 -9.98 -3.30 20.52
N VAL A 232 -9.94 -3.60 19.21
CA VAL A 232 -9.40 -2.71 18.19
C VAL A 232 -10.50 -1.93 17.50
N PHE A 233 -11.57 -2.60 17.06
CA PHE A 233 -12.63 -1.99 16.24
C PHE A 233 -13.86 -1.55 17.04
N GLY A 234 -13.99 -1.99 18.31
CA GLY A 234 -15.12 -1.59 19.16
C GLY A 234 -16.46 -2.20 18.74
N THR A 235 -16.44 -3.39 18.13
CA THR A 235 -17.64 -4.10 17.65
C THR A 235 -17.70 -5.52 18.21
N ASP A 236 -18.90 -6.05 18.34
CA ASP A 236 -19.21 -7.43 18.73
C ASP A 236 -19.64 -8.29 17.52
N ALA A 237 -19.32 -7.86 16.30
CA ALA A 237 -19.62 -8.59 15.08
C ALA A 237 -19.15 -10.05 15.16
N GLU A 238 -19.95 -10.94 14.58
CA GLU A 238 -19.66 -12.38 14.59
C GLU A 238 -18.63 -12.76 13.52
N ILE A 239 -17.82 -13.79 13.82
CA ILE A 239 -16.85 -14.34 12.88
C ILE A 239 -17.35 -15.70 12.40
N SER A 240 -17.50 -15.84 11.09
CA SER A 240 -17.71 -17.11 10.40
C SER A 240 -16.43 -17.53 9.69
N HIS A 241 -16.37 -18.74 9.16
CA HIS A 241 -15.25 -19.24 8.36
C HIS A 241 -15.74 -19.70 7.01
N ILE A 242 -15.16 -19.17 5.94
CA ILE A 242 -15.43 -19.54 4.56
C ILE A 242 -14.12 -20.08 3.96
N ASP A 243 -14.12 -21.33 3.52
CA ASP A 243 -12.93 -22.01 2.98
C ASP A 243 -11.70 -21.91 3.92
N GLY A 244 -11.94 -22.03 5.25
CA GLY A 244 -10.90 -21.96 6.27
C GLY A 244 -10.37 -20.55 6.58
N ARG A 245 -10.91 -19.51 5.94
CA ARG A 245 -10.55 -18.10 6.21
C ARG A 245 -11.61 -17.42 7.07
N PRO A 246 -11.22 -16.58 8.04
CA PRO A 246 -12.18 -15.84 8.85
C PRO A 246 -12.93 -14.81 7.99
N PHE A 247 -14.22 -14.67 8.26
CA PHE A 247 -15.12 -13.70 7.65
C PHE A 247 -15.93 -13.01 8.73
N VAL A 248 -15.85 -11.70 8.82
CA VAL A 248 -16.59 -10.89 9.78
C VAL A 248 -17.95 -10.54 9.20
N MET A 249 -19.01 -10.96 9.87
CA MET A 249 -20.39 -10.65 9.51
C MET A 249 -20.76 -9.28 10.06
N VAL A 250 -21.10 -8.32 9.16
CA VAL A 250 -21.46 -6.94 9.49
C VAL A 250 -22.94 -6.71 9.24
#